data_04b1c143af5105e39f37700183988959
#
_entry.id   04b1c143af5105e39f37700183988959
#
_cell.length_a   1.000
_cell.length_b   1.000
_cell.length_c   1.000
_cell.angle_alpha   90.00
_cell.angle_beta   90.00
_cell.angle_gamma   90.00
#
_symmetry.space_group_name_H-M   'P 1'
#
loop_
_entity.id
_entity.type
_entity.pdbx_description
1 polymer ?
#
loop_
_entity_poly.entity_id
_entity_poly.type
_entity_poly.pdbx_seq_one_letter_code
_entity_poly.pdbx_strand_id
1 'polypeptide(L)'
;AAVITMVTLGNGATRAVSDQIASLGSNLLIVRPGQMLGPGRDSAGAPRFKVADADALRSQVSGLAAAVPVASKAVTLVAMARNWSSGVTGTTADWFTAGKWQLAAGRVFNPAEERAGAAVCVIGETIRRELFGGLDPIGQPLRVKQFSCEVIGLLASKGQSTMGSDQDDIVVVPLRTLQRRLTGSTDVATLMISVKDEASMDVAKNQVTWLMRERRHIAPGDDDNFSVMDTRQIAETFAGTTKVMTGLLGAVAAVSLLVGGIGIMNI
;
A
#
# COMPACT_ATOMS: atom_id res chain seq x y z
N ALA A 1 -13.12 -0.24 36.68
CA ALA A 1 -13.59 -0.80 35.40
C ALA A 1 -13.19 0.10 34.23
N ALA A 2 -13.59 1.38 34.18
CA ALA A 2 -13.35 2.29 33.03
C ALA A 2 -11.86 2.44 32.64
N VAL A 3 -10.94 2.58 33.60
CA VAL A 3 -9.50 2.72 33.34
C VAL A 3 -8.92 1.44 32.71
N ILE A 4 -9.31 0.28 33.20
CA ILE A 4 -8.86 -1.03 32.68
C ILE A 4 -9.35 -1.20 31.25
N THR A 5 -10.61 -0.91 30.98
CA THR A 5 -11.19 -0.98 29.62
C THR A 5 -10.46 -0.05 28.66
N MET A 6 -10.10 1.16 29.09
CA MET A 6 -9.43 2.17 28.29
C MET A 6 -7.98 1.77 27.96
N VAL A 7 -7.24 1.26 28.94
CA VAL A 7 -5.86 0.75 28.74
C VAL A 7 -5.87 -0.49 27.83
N THR A 8 -6.84 -1.38 28.02
CA THR A 8 -6.99 -2.58 27.16
C THR A 8 -7.30 -2.21 25.72
N LEU A 9 -8.20 -1.22 25.51
CA LEU A 9 -8.55 -0.71 24.18
C LEU A 9 -7.34 -0.04 23.50
N GLY A 10 -6.57 0.78 24.23
CA GLY A 10 -5.37 1.43 23.73
C GLY A 10 -4.28 0.43 23.34
N ASN A 11 -4.04 -0.58 24.16
CA ASN A 11 -3.09 -1.64 23.86
C ASN A 11 -3.56 -2.53 22.69
N GLY A 12 -4.86 -2.79 22.59
CA GLY A 12 -5.45 -3.51 21.46
C GLY A 12 -5.30 -2.76 20.15
N ALA A 13 -5.56 -1.46 20.14
CA ALA A 13 -5.38 -0.62 18.96
C ALA A 13 -3.90 -0.56 18.52
N THR A 14 -2.96 -0.41 19.46
CA THR A 14 -1.51 -0.41 19.17
C THR A 14 -1.06 -1.75 18.57
N ARG A 15 -1.55 -2.86 19.11
CA ARG A 15 -1.24 -4.20 18.57
C ARG A 15 -1.81 -4.39 17.16
N ALA A 16 -3.06 -4.03 16.95
CA ALA A 16 -3.68 -4.13 15.62
C ALA A 16 -2.91 -3.31 14.57
N VAL A 17 -2.44 -2.11 14.92
CA VAL A 17 -1.58 -1.29 14.05
C VAL A 17 -0.24 -1.97 13.77
N SER A 18 0.44 -2.49 14.80
CA SER A 18 1.71 -3.19 14.65
C SER A 18 1.61 -4.44 13.78
N ASP A 19 0.57 -5.26 13.99
CA ASP A 19 0.34 -6.48 13.21
C ASP A 19 0.03 -6.17 11.75
N GLN A 20 -0.70 -5.09 11.51
CA GLN A 20 -1.02 -4.66 10.15
C GLN A 20 0.21 -4.10 9.41
N ILE A 21 1.10 -3.40 10.09
CA ILE A 21 2.35 -2.93 9.51
C ILE A 21 3.27 -4.10 9.21
N ALA A 22 3.34 -5.08 10.10
CA ALA A 22 4.06 -6.33 9.86
C ALA A 22 3.50 -7.07 8.63
N SER A 23 2.19 -6.99 8.38
CA SER A 23 1.53 -7.59 7.22
C SER A 23 1.81 -6.87 5.90
N LEU A 24 2.13 -5.57 5.93
CA LEU A 24 2.54 -4.79 4.75
C LEU A 24 4.00 -5.07 4.36
N GLY A 25 4.81 -5.60 5.27
CA GLY A 25 6.25 -5.78 5.11
C GLY A 25 7.03 -4.60 5.71
N SER A 26 7.80 -4.88 6.75
CA SER A 26 8.65 -3.89 7.44
C SER A 26 9.76 -3.32 6.55
N ASN A 27 10.06 -3.96 5.42
CA ASN A 27 11.22 -3.65 4.56
C ASN A 27 10.80 -2.96 3.26
N LEU A 28 9.73 -2.15 3.28
CA LEU A 28 9.24 -1.46 2.10
C LEU A 28 9.54 0.04 2.14
N LEU A 29 10.10 0.53 1.02
CA LEU A 29 10.14 1.95 0.68
C LEU A 29 9.12 2.22 -0.44
N ILE A 30 8.35 3.26 -0.27
CA ILE A 30 7.36 3.71 -1.26
C ILE A 30 7.82 5.06 -1.79
N VAL A 31 8.12 5.12 -3.09
CA VAL A 31 8.51 6.35 -3.76
C VAL A 31 7.32 6.88 -4.56
N ARG A 32 6.93 8.14 -4.28
CA ARG A 32 5.81 8.82 -4.94
C ARG A 32 6.25 10.14 -5.54
N PRO A 33 5.66 10.58 -6.67
CA PRO A 33 5.87 11.92 -7.19
C PRO A 33 5.29 12.96 -6.22
N GLY A 34 5.97 14.11 -6.15
CA GLY A 34 5.58 15.20 -5.26
C GLY A 34 6.14 15.09 -3.85
N GLN A 35 6.10 16.20 -3.13
CA GLN A 35 6.57 16.25 -1.75
C GLN A 35 5.48 15.78 -0.79
N MET A 36 5.87 15.12 0.28
CA MET A 36 4.99 14.74 1.36
C MET A 36 4.76 15.94 2.30
N LEU A 37 3.48 16.35 2.43
CA LEU A 37 2.96 17.21 3.49
C LEU A 37 3.67 18.55 3.75
N GLY A 38 3.04 19.62 3.29
CA GLY A 38 3.25 21.02 3.69
C GLY A 38 2.21 21.89 3.03
N PRO A 39 1.73 22.97 3.68
CA PRO A 39 0.80 23.91 3.05
C PRO A 39 1.45 24.51 1.80
N GLY A 40 0.80 24.37 0.63
CA GLY A 40 1.23 24.94 -0.64
C GLY A 40 2.11 24.06 -1.52
N ARG A 41 2.31 22.79 -1.22
CA ARG A 41 3.12 21.87 -2.02
C ARG A 41 2.24 20.81 -2.70
N ASP A 42 1.72 21.17 -3.86
CA ASP A 42 0.91 20.27 -4.67
C ASP A 42 1.77 19.25 -5.41
N SER A 43 1.39 17.97 -5.31
CA SER A 43 1.89 16.90 -6.18
C SER A 43 1.41 17.06 -7.63
N ALA A 44 0.56 18.02 -7.91
CA ALA A 44 -0.15 18.20 -9.17
C ALA A 44 0.75 18.51 -10.39
N GLY A 45 1.99 18.95 -10.17
CA GLY A 45 2.96 19.22 -11.23
C GLY A 45 4.18 18.31 -11.26
N ALA A 46 4.33 17.38 -10.30
CA ALA A 46 5.51 16.54 -10.25
C ALA A 46 5.52 15.50 -11.39
N PRO A 47 6.63 15.38 -12.15
CA PRO A 47 6.75 14.40 -13.21
C PRO A 47 6.53 12.98 -12.67
N ARG A 48 5.74 12.17 -13.40
CA ARG A 48 5.54 10.76 -13.04
C ARG A 48 6.80 9.95 -13.32
N PHE A 49 6.92 8.80 -12.67
CA PHE A 49 8.01 7.87 -12.91
C PHE A 49 7.82 7.13 -14.23
N LYS A 50 8.90 6.52 -14.71
CA LYS A 50 8.92 5.61 -15.85
C LYS A 50 9.33 4.21 -15.37
N VAL A 51 9.05 3.20 -16.17
CA VAL A 51 9.50 1.82 -15.89
C VAL A 51 11.02 1.77 -15.78
N ALA A 52 11.72 2.54 -16.61
CA ALA A 52 13.19 2.65 -16.57
C ALA A 52 13.75 3.15 -15.22
N ASP A 53 12.94 3.84 -14.42
CA ASP A 53 13.36 4.25 -13.06
C ASP A 53 13.40 3.05 -12.12
N ALA A 54 12.40 2.16 -12.20
CA ALA A 54 12.40 0.90 -11.45
C ALA A 54 13.58 -0.01 -11.87
N ASP A 55 13.88 -0.10 -13.17
CA ASP A 55 14.98 -0.89 -13.69
C ASP A 55 16.34 -0.34 -13.23
N ALA A 56 16.50 0.99 -13.23
CA ALA A 56 17.70 1.66 -12.73
C ALA A 56 17.89 1.40 -11.22
N LEU A 57 16.83 1.52 -10.43
CA LEU A 57 16.88 1.22 -8.99
C LEU A 57 17.31 -0.24 -8.74
N ARG A 58 16.72 -1.18 -9.48
CA ARG A 58 17.06 -2.61 -9.36
C ARG A 58 18.52 -2.90 -9.70
N SER A 59 19.10 -2.21 -10.67
CA SER A 59 20.46 -2.48 -11.17
C SER A 59 21.55 -1.71 -10.42
N GLN A 60 21.25 -0.53 -9.87
CA GLN A 60 22.26 0.40 -9.32
C GLN A 60 22.22 0.52 -7.80
N VAL A 61 21.11 0.18 -7.16
CA VAL A 61 21.00 0.21 -5.70
C VAL A 61 21.23 -1.18 -5.13
N SER A 62 22.23 -1.29 -4.26
CA SER A 62 22.56 -2.55 -3.60
C SER A 62 21.59 -2.86 -2.46
N GLY A 63 21.42 -4.16 -2.15
CA GLY A 63 20.58 -4.59 -1.03
C GLY A 63 19.07 -4.56 -1.30
N LEU A 64 18.62 -4.23 -2.51
CA LEU A 64 17.23 -4.37 -2.88
C LEU A 64 16.86 -5.83 -3.16
N ALA A 65 15.69 -6.24 -2.71
CA ALA A 65 15.06 -7.50 -3.10
C ALA A 65 14.25 -7.32 -4.39
N ALA A 66 13.54 -6.20 -4.50
CA ALA A 66 12.76 -5.85 -5.68
C ALA A 66 12.56 -4.33 -5.78
N ALA A 67 12.43 -3.82 -7.01
CA ALA A 67 11.95 -2.47 -7.31
C ALA A 67 10.79 -2.61 -8.31
N VAL A 68 9.60 -2.31 -7.85
CA VAL A 68 8.33 -2.66 -8.52
C VAL A 68 7.63 -1.39 -8.98
N PRO A 69 7.43 -1.21 -10.29
CA PRO A 69 6.62 -0.11 -10.81
C PRO A 69 5.14 -0.40 -10.61
N VAL A 70 4.41 0.57 -10.07
CA VAL A 70 2.98 0.47 -9.80
C VAL A 70 2.25 1.63 -10.45
N ALA A 71 1.22 1.32 -11.21
CA ALA A 71 0.26 2.27 -11.73
C ALA A 71 -1.16 1.80 -11.38
N SER A 72 -2.07 2.71 -11.07
CA SER A 72 -3.43 2.35 -10.72
C SER A 72 -4.45 3.29 -11.36
N LYS A 73 -5.65 2.78 -11.59
CA LYS A 73 -6.80 3.55 -12.07
C LYS A 73 -8.08 2.96 -11.52
N ALA A 74 -8.91 3.82 -10.91
CA ALA A 74 -10.25 3.43 -10.51
C ALA A 74 -11.16 3.33 -11.72
N VAL A 75 -11.90 2.24 -11.83
CA VAL A 75 -12.84 1.97 -12.94
C VAL A 75 -13.99 1.09 -12.48
N THR A 76 -15.06 1.08 -13.27
CA THR A 76 -16.14 0.12 -13.09
C THR A 76 -15.76 -1.23 -13.69
N LEU A 77 -15.91 -2.25 -12.88
CA LEU A 77 -15.75 -3.67 -13.21
C LEU A 77 -17.12 -4.29 -13.42
N VAL A 78 -17.20 -5.28 -14.30
CA VAL A 78 -18.47 -6.00 -14.56
C VAL A 78 -18.19 -7.49 -14.69
N ALA A 79 -18.92 -8.30 -13.93
CA ALA A 79 -18.96 -9.75 -14.06
C ALA A 79 -20.30 -10.28 -13.58
N MET A 80 -20.78 -11.42 -14.11
CA MET A 80 -22.02 -12.09 -13.68
C MET A 80 -23.25 -11.15 -13.60
N ALA A 81 -23.37 -10.20 -14.54
CA ALA A 81 -24.41 -9.16 -14.58
C ALA A 81 -24.41 -8.19 -13.37
N ARG A 82 -23.33 -8.16 -12.59
CA ARG A 82 -23.09 -7.22 -11.51
C ARG A 82 -22.01 -6.21 -11.89
N ASN A 83 -22.01 -5.05 -11.27
CA ASN A 83 -20.99 -4.04 -11.44
C ASN A 83 -20.44 -3.57 -10.07
N TRP A 84 -19.17 -3.20 -10.05
CA TRP A 84 -18.49 -2.70 -8.87
C TRP A 84 -17.42 -1.68 -9.29
N SER A 85 -17.26 -0.60 -8.53
CA SER A 85 -16.21 0.38 -8.78
C SER A 85 -15.01 0.07 -7.90
N SER A 86 -13.86 -0.22 -8.51
CA SER A 86 -12.65 -0.60 -7.79
C SER A 86 -11.38 -0.08 -8.44
N GLY A 87 -10.27 -0.15 -7.72
CA GLY A 87 -8.93 0.15 -8.19
C GLY A 87 -8.33 -1.00 -8.98
N VAL A 88 -7.97 -0.75 -10.24
CA VAL A 88 -7.17 -1.69 -11.04
C VAL A 88 -5.72 -1.27 -10.96
N THR A 89 -4.87 -2.16 -10.43
CA THR A 89 -3.44 -1.95 -10.24
C THR A 89 -2.66 -2.73 -11.29
N GLY A 90 -1.87 -2.02 -12.08
CA GLY A 90 -0.92 -2.59 -13.03
C GLY A 90 0.47 -2.63 -12.43
N THR A 91 1.09 -3.81 -12.43
CA THR A 91 2.39 -4.04 -11.78
C THR A 91 3.11 -5.26 -12.36
N THR A 92 4.23 -5.68 -11.74
CA THR A 92 4.96 -6.92 -12.03
C THR A 92 4.69 -7.99 -10.97
N ALA A 93 5.04 -9.26 -11.24
CA ALA A 93 4.83 -10.35 -10.29
C ALA A 93 5.58 -10.16 -8.97
N ASP A 94 6.70 -9.45 -8.99
CA ASP A 94 7.45 -9.10 -7.77
C ASP A 94 6.62 -8.31 -6.75
N TRP A 95 5.54 -7.66 -7.18
CA TRP A 95 4.62 -6.93 -6.32
C TRP A 95 3.96 -7.82 -5.26
N PHE A 96 3.60 -9.04 -5.64
CA PHE A 96 2.97 -9.98 -4.71
C PHE A 96 3.94 -10.38 -3.60
N THR A 97 5.19 -10.64 -3.96
CA THR A 97 6.25 -10.98 -2.99
C THR A 97 6.62 -9.79 -2.14
N ALA A 98 6.84 -8.62 -2.74
CA ALA A 98 7.21 -7.39 -2.04
C ALA A 98 6.13 -6.97 -1.04
N GLY A 99 4.84 -7.05 -1.41
CA GLY A 99 3.70 -6.75 -0.55
C GLY A 99 3.27 -7.91 0.35
N LYS A 100 3.99 -9.03 0.38
CA LYS A 100 3.63 -10.24 1.15
C LYS A 100 2.19 -10.70 0.90
N TRP A 101 1.75 -10.63 -0.37
CA TRP A 101 0.45 -11.13 -0.76
C TRP A 101 0.46 -12.65 -0.90
N GLN A 102 -0.50 -13.30 -0.29
CA GLN A 102 -0.72 -14.72 -0.44
C GLN A 102 -1.89 -14.97 -1.39
N LEU A 103 -1.86 -16.10 -2.08
CA LEU A 103 -2.99 -16.58 -2.89
C LEU A 103 -3.87 -17.48 -2.06
N ALA A 104 -5.18 -17.27 -2.16
CA ALA A 104 -6.18 -18.23 -1.67
C ALA A 104 -6.46 -19.32 -2.70
N ALA A 105 -6.39 -18.99 -4.00
CA ALA A 105 -6.57 -19.92 -5.11
C ALA A 105 -5.90 -19.42 -6.39
N GLY A 106 -5.60 -20.34 -7.32
CA GLY A 106 -5.03 -20.01 -8.62
C GLY A 106 -3.54 -19.69 -8.58
N ARG A 107 -3.12 -18.75 -9.44
CA ARG A 107 -1.72 -18.37 -9.62
C ARG A 107 -1.57 -16.87 -9.90
N VAL A 108 -0.36 -16.35 -9.76
CA VAL A 108 0.03 -15.04 -10.29
C VAL A 108 0.39 -15.12 -11.77
N PHE A 109 0.45 -13.97 -12.45
CA PHE A 109 0.93 -13.92 -13.83
C PHE A 109 2.45 -14.17 -13.91
N ASN A 110 2.86 -14.80 -15.00
CA ASN A 110 4.24 -15.14 -15.24
C ASN A 110 4.97 -14.06 -16.07
N PRO A 111 6.33 -14.11 -16.19
CA PRO A 111 7.09 -13.10 -16.94
C PRO A 111 6.74 -13.02 -18.44
N ALA A 112 6.22 -14.09 -19.05
CA ALA A 112 5.78 -14.05 -20.44
C ALA A 112 4.47 -13.25 -20.58
N GLU A 113 3.52 -13.46 -19.66
CA GLU A 113 2.27 -12.72 -19.57
C GLU A 113 2.51 -11.23 -19.28
N GLU A 114 3.47 -10.90 -18.42
CA GLU A 114 3.89 -9.51 -18.17
C GLU A 114 4.43 -8.84 -19.44
N ARG A 115 5.38 -9.50 -20.10
CA ARG A 115 6.01 -8.94 -21.33
C ARG A 115 5.00 -8.80 -22.46
N ALA A 116 4.09 -9.75 -22.61
CA ALA A 116 3.04 -9.71 -23.61
C ALA A 116 1.97 -8.67 -23.30
N GLY A 117 1.78 -8.30 -22.04
CA GLY A 117 0.61 -7.53 -21.59
C GLY A 117 -0.65 -8.36 -21.77
N ALA A 118 -0.62 -9.60 -21.25
CA ALA A 118 -1.73 -10.54 -21.37
C ALA A 118 -2.96 -10.03 -20.63
N ALA A 119 -4.13 -10.40 -21.10
CA ALA A 119 -5.41 -10.03 -20.51
C ALA A 119 -5.78 -11.01 -19.38
N VAL A 120 -4.92 -11.06 -18.35
CA VAL A 120 -5.11 -11.86 -17.13
C VAL A 120 -5.19 -10.95 -15.92
N CYS A 121 -5.91 -11.37 -14.89
CA CYS A 121 -6.03 -10.62 -13.64
C CYS A 121 -6.04 -11.52 -12.40
N VAL A 122 -5.53 -10.97 -11.31
CA VAL A 122 -5.64 -11.51 -9.96
C VAL A 122 -6.53 -10.58 -9.17
N ILE A 123 -7.51 -11.12 -8.43
CA ILE A 123 -8.50 -10.31 -7.74
C ILE A 123 -8.44 -10.53 -6.23
N GLY A 124 -8.87 -9.52 -5.45
CA GLY A 124 -9.04 -9.63 -4.01
C GLY A 124 -10.42 -10.18 -3.62
N GLU A 125 -10.57 -10.50 -2.36
CA GLU A 125 -11.76 -11.16 -1.81
C GLU A 125 -13.03 -10.31 -1.93
N THR A 126 -12.93 -8.97 -1.79
CA THR A 126 -14.08 -8.08 -1.96
C THR A 126 -14.60 -8.14 -3.39
N ILE A 127 -13.73 -8.17 -4.40
CA ILE A 127 -14.14 -8.32 -5.80
C ILE A 127 -14.85 -9.67 -6.04
N ARG A 128 -14.33 -10.75 -5.44
CA ARG A 128 -14.99 -12.07 -5.51
C ARG A 128 -16.39 -12.02 -4.93
N ARG A 129 -16.56 -11.43 -3.77
CA ARG A 129 -17.84 -11.33 -3.07
C ARG A 129 -18.85 -10.48 -3.85
N GLU A 130 -18.43 -9.29 -4.30
CA GLU A 130 -19.34 -8.31 -4.90
C GLU A 130 -19.73 -8.70 -6.33
N LEU A 131 -18.81 -9.21 -7.14
CA LEU A 131 -19.06 -9.51 -8.56
C LEU A 131 -19.41 -10.97 -8.82
N PHE A 132 -18.81 -11.92 -8.09
CA PHE A 132 -19.03 -13.36 -8.30
C PHE A 132 -19.93 -13.99 -7.24
N GLY A 133 -20.45 -13.21 -6.27
CA GLY A 133 -21.35 -13.71 -5.23
C GLY A 133 -20.71 -14.77 -4.33
N GLY A 134 -19.38 -14.77 -4.19
CA GLY A 134 -18.63 -15.76 -3.43
C GLY A 134 -18.35 -17.08 -4.16
N LEU A 135 -18.77 -17.21 -5.43
CA LEU A 135 -18.43 -18.37 -6.27
C LEU A 135 -16.93 -18.38 -6.62
N ASP A 136 -16.46 -19.51 -7.16
CA ASP A 136 -15.08 -19.60 -7.68
C ASP A 136 -14.92 -18.70 -8.91
N PRO A 137 -14.05 -17.68 -8.85
CA PRO A 137 -13.84 -16.75 -9.94
C PRO A 137 -12.79 -17.23 -10.95
N ILE A 138 -12.03 -18.31 -10.66
CA ILE A 138 -10.89 -18.74 -11.49
C ILE A 138 -11.39 -19.19 -12.86
N GLY A 139 -10.71 -18.71 -13.91
CA GLY A 139 -11.08 -18.95 -15.31
C GLY A 139 -12.26 -18.12 -15.81
N GLN A 140 -12.93 -17.35 -14.93
CA GLN A 140 -14.06 -16.53 -15.33
C GLN A 140 -13.59 -15.18 -15.93
N PRO A 141 -14.33 -14.63 -16.90
CA PRO A 141 -14.03 -13.32 -17.45
C PRO A 141 -14.46 -12.19 -16.52
N LEU A 142 -13.55 -11.26 -16.26
CA LEU A 142 -13.82 -9.99 -15.60
C LEU A 142 -13.69 -8.86 -16.61
N ARG A 143 -14.75 -8.12 -16.87
CA ARG A 143 -14.73 -6.95 -17.74
C ARG A 143 -14.25 -5.73 -16.94
N VAL A 144 -13.15 -5.14 -17.44
CA VAL A 144 -12.53 -3.94 -16.89
C VAL A 144 -12.74 -2.81 -17.90
N LYS A 145 -13.79 -2.01 -17.72
CA LYS A 145 -14.17 -0.93 -18.63
C LYS A 145 -14.27 -1.39 -20.08
N GLN A 146 -13.21 -1.27 -20.88
CA GLN A 146 -13.16 -1.52 -22.34
C GLN A 146 -12.58 -2.87 -22.74
N PHE A 147 -11.97 -3.61 -21.80
CA PHE A 147 -11.40 -4.92 -22.07
C PHE A 147 -11.84 -5.95 -21.03
N SER A 148 -11.72 -7.21 -21.37
CA SER A 148 -11.92 -8.31 -20.42
C SER A 148 -10.58 -8.97 -20.10
N CYS A 149 -10.40 -9.36 -18.84
CA CYS A 149 -9.32 -10.22 -18.42
C CYS A 149 -9.86 -11.53 -17.86
N GLU A 150 -9.10 -12.59 -17.99
CA GLU A 150 -9.38 -13.87 -17.33
C GLU A 150 -8.86 -13.81 -15.88
N VAL A 151 -9.68 -14.18 -14.91
CA VAL A 151 -9.26 -14.28 -13.51
C VAL A 151 -8.42 -15.54 -13.35
N ILE A 152 -7.13 -15.38 -13.07
CA ILE A 152 -6.18 -16.47 -12.89
C ILE A 152 -5.80 -16.73 -11.44
N GLY A 153 -6.13 -15.82 -10.54
CA GLY A 153 -5.79 -15.92 -9.12
C GLY A 153 -6.74 -15.13 -8.24
N LEU A 154 -6.88 -15.62 -7.02
CA LEU A 154 -7.60 -14.99 -5.93
C LEU A 154 -6.64 -14.77 -4.78
N LEU A 155 -6.55 -13.53 -4.28
CA LEU A 155 -5.74 -13.17 -3.13
C LEU A 155 -6.39 -13.62 -1.83
N ALA A 156 -5.57 -14.04 -0.88
CA ALA A 156 -6.03 -14.24 0.49
C ALA A 156 -6.40 -12.88 1.10
N SER A 157 -7.47 -12.86 1.89
CA SER A 157 -7.96 -11.62 2.51
C SER A 157 -6.92 -11.05 3.48
N LYS A 158 -6.68 -9.75 3.36
CA LYS A 158 -5.90 -8.93 4.32
C LYS A 158 -6.79 -8.04 5.19
N GLY A 159 -8.06 -7.89 4.82
CA GLY A 159 -9.01 -7.05 5.52
C GLY A 159 -8.78 -5.55 5.31
N GLN A 160 -9.25 -4.75 6.28
CA GLN A 160 -9.12 -3.31 6.22
C GLN A 160 -7.74 -2.84 6.67
N SER A 161 -7.21 -1.81 6.01
CA SER A 161 -6.00 -1.14 6.44
C SER A 161 -6.25 -0.31 7.71
N THR A 162 -5.17 0.08 8.42
CA THR A 162 -5.25 1.00 9.58
C THR A 162 -5.88 2.34 9.26
N MET A 163 -5.90 2.72 7.99
CA MET A 163 -6.56 3.96 7.51
C MET A 163 -8.01 3.71 7.08
N GLY A 164 -8.56 2.52 7.35
CA GLY A 164 -9.95 2.17 7.04
C GLY A 164 -10.24 1.84 5.57
N SER A 165 -9.22 1.80 4.71
CA SER A 165 -9.40 1.36 3.32
C SER A 165 -9.41 -0.16 3.24
N ASP A 166 -10.31 -0.71 2.43
CA ASP A 166 -10.37 -2.15 2.14
C ASP A 166 -9.21 -2.54 1.22
N GLN A 167 -8.30 -3.38 1.71
CA GLN A 167 -7.17 -3.89 0.93
C GLN A 167 -7.59 -4.99 -0.05
N ASP A 168 -8.71 -5.62 0.21
CA ASP A 168 -9.24 -6.72 -0.60
C ASP A 168 -10.05 -6.22 -1.80
N ASP A 169 -10.33 -4.90 -1.86
CA ASP A 169 -10.99 -4.25 -3.01
C ASP A 169 -9.96 -3.86 -4.07
N ILE A 170 -9.37 -4.87 -4.71
CA ILE A 170 -8.27 -4.69 -5.68
C ILE A 170 -8.37 -5.68 -6.83
N VAL A 171 -8.01 -5.21 -8.02
CA VAL A 171 -7.73 -6.04 -9.21
C VAL A 171 -6.31 -5.77 -9.66
N VAL A 172 -5.49 -6.80 -9.78
CA VAL A 172 -4.09 -6.71 -10.19
C VAL A 172 -3.92 -7.30 -11.59
N VAL A 173 -3.34 -6.53 -12.49
CA VAL A 173 -3.08 -6.91 -13.89
C VAL A 173 -1.60 -6.66 -14.23
N PRO A 174 -1.03 -7.29 -15.26
CA PRO A 174 0.30 -6.93 -15.74
C PRO A 174 0.37 -5.44 -16.08
N LEU A 175 1.46 -4.76 -15.72
CA LEU A 175 1.62 -3.32 -15.92
C LEU A 175 1.36 -2.89 -17.36
N ARG A 176 1.89 -3.65 -18.33
CA ARG A 176 1.68 -3.37 -19.77
C ARG A 176 0.22 -3.48 -20.20
N THR A 177 -0.55 -4.36 -19.56
CA THR A 177 -2.00 -4.49 -19.80
C THR A 177 -2.73 -3.23 -19.37
N LEU A 178 -2.43 -2.74 -18.15
CA LEU A 178 -2.99 -1.48 -17.66
C LEU A 178 -2.62 -0.32 -18.58
N GLN A 179 -1.34 -0.18 -18.91
CA GLN A 179 -0.82 0.91 -19.73
C GLN A 179 -1.46 0.95 -21.13
N ARG A 180 -1.52 -0.20 -21.81
CA ARG A 180 -2.03 -0.27 -23.18
C ARG A 180 -3.55 -0.22 -23.29
N ARG A 181 -4.27 -0.84 -22.33
CA ARG A 181 -5.73 -1.06 -22.45
C ARG A 181 -6.56 -0.11 -21.61
N LEU A 182 -5.98 0.50 -20.58
CA LEU A 182 -6.76 1.29 -19.63
C LEU A 182 -6.30 2.74 -19.50
N THR A 183 -4.99 3.00 -19.39
CA THR A 183 -4.48 4.36 -19.17
C THR A 183 -4.04 5.06 -20.45
N GLY A 184 -3.53 4.33 -21.45
CA GLY A 184 -2.93 4.90 -22.65
C GLY A 184 -1.59 5.60 -22.38
N SER A 185 -1.05 5.50 -21.17
CA SER A 185 0.23 6.11 -20.74
C SER A 185 1.17 5.06 -20.21
N THR A 186 2.47 5.25 -20.42
CA THR A 186 3.54 4.43 -19.84
C THR A 186 3.99 4.91 -18.46
N ASP A 187 3.31 5.90 -17.92
CA ASP A 187 3.63 6.48 -16.62
C ASP A 187 3.39 5.51 -15.47
N VAL A 188 4.24 5.63 -14.47
CA VAL A 188 4.19 4.89 -13.22
C VAL A 188 3.87 5.86 -12.10
N ALA A 189 2.87 5.55 -11.31
CA ALA A 189 2.40 6.40 -10.23
C ALA A 189 3.25 6.26 -8.96
N THR A 190 3.79 5.05 -8.72
CA THR A 190 4.51 4.73 -7.48
C THR A 190 5.58 3.69 -7.80
N LEU A 191 6.74 3.81 -7.16
CA LEU A 191 7.74 2.75 -7.13
C LEU A 191 7.71 2.13 -5.74
N MET A 192 7.46 0.83 -5.68
CA MET A 192 7.50 0.06 -4.44
C MET A 192 8.80 -0.72 -4.40
N ILE A 193 9.60 -0.50 -3.37
CA ILE A 193 10.95 -1.04 -3.26
C ILE A 193 11.01 -1.92 -2.02
N SER A 194 11.33 -3.18 -2.21
CA SER A 194 11.58 -4.12 -1.12
C SER A 194 13.09 -4.21 -0.87
N VAL A 195 13.50 -4.03 0.36
CA VAL A 195 14.89 -4.18 0.81
C VAL A 195 15.08 -5.57 1.40
N LYS A 196 16.22 -6.20 1.16
CA LYS A 196 16.50 -7.56 1.64
C LYS A 196 16.57 -7.66 3.16
N ASP A 197 17.17 -6.64 3.78
CA ASP A 197 17.46 -6.61 5.20
C ASP A 197 16.99 -5.29 5.81
N GLU A 198 16.31 -5.38 6.94
CA GLU A 198 15.79 -4.22 7.66
C GLU A 198 16.90 -3.29 8.16
N ALA A 199 18.05 -3.82 8.54
CA ALA A 199 19.22 -3.04 8.95
C ALA A 199 19.77 -2.15 7.83
N SER A 200 19.50 -2.51 6.57
CA SER A 200 19.96 -1.78 5.37
C SER A 200 18.98 -0.72 4.87
N MET A 201 17.84 -0.53 5.54
CA MET A 201 16.77 0.36 5.06
C MET A 201 17.21 1.81 4.89
N ASP A 202 17.95 2.36 5.88
CA ASP A 202 18.39 3.75 5.82
C ASP A 202 19.43 3.97 4.71
N VAL A 203 20.32 3.00 4.52
CA VAL A 203 21.30 3.02 3.43
C VAL A 203 20.58 2.93 2.08
N ALA A 204 19.64 2.00 1.94
CA ALA A 204 18.83 1.84 0.73
C ALA A 204 18.02 3.10 0.45
N LYS A 205 17.37 3.71 1.45
CA LYS A 205 16.63 4.96 1.32
C LYS A 205 17.50 6.10 0.79
N ASN A 206 18.70 6.25 1.33
CA ASN A 206 19.64 7.28 0.88
C ASN A 206 20.11 7.04 -0.55
N GLN A 207 20.44 5.79 -0.91
CA GLN A 207 20.85 5.42 -2.28
C GLN A 207 19.70 5.63 -3.29
N VAL A 208 18.48 5.23 -2.92
CA VAL A 208 17.27 5.46 -3.72
C VAL A 208 17.06 6.96 -3.94
N THR A 209 17.14 7.76 -2.88
CA THR A 209 16.97 9.22 -2.96
C THR A 209 18.01 9.83 -3.87
N TRP A 210 19.29 9.47 -3.68
CA TRP A 210 20.39 9.98 -4.49
C TRP A 210 20.21 9.64 -5.98
N LEU A 211 19.94 8.36 -6.30
CA LEU A 211 19.74 7.93 -7.67
C LEU A 211 18.52 8.61 -8.33
N MET A 212 17.44 8.78 -7.59
CA MET A 212 16.25 9.46 -8.10
C MET A 212 16.50 10.96 -8.34
N ARG A 213 17.27 11.64 -7.48
CA ARG A 213 17.72 13.03 -7.73
C ARG A 213 18.53 13.15 -9.02
N GLU A 214 19.50 12.24 -9.20
CA GLU A 214 20.34 12.20 -10.41
C GLU A 214 19.47 12.00 -11.67
N ARG A 215 18.60 11.01 -11.67
CA ARG A 215 17.74 10.70 -12.83
C ARG A 215 16.72 11.80 -13.15
N ARG A 216 16.34 12.58 -12.16
CA ARG A 216 15.41 13.71 -12.29
C ARG A 216 16.11 15.05 -12.49
N HIS A 217 17.45 15.04 -12.58
CA HIS A 217 18.28 16.24 -12.76
C HIS A 217 17.98 17.32 -11.70
N ILE A 218 17.80 16.91 -10.44
CA ILE A 218 17.59 17.83 -9.32
C ILE A 218 18.95 18.32 -8.83
N ALA A 219 19.18 19.64 -8.90
CA ALA A 219 20.45 20.22 -8.50
C ALA A 219 20.69 20.09 -6.97
N PRO A 220 21.97 20.09 -6.53
CA PRO A 220 22.28 20.19 -5.11
C PRO A 220 21.68 21.48 -4.51
N GLY A 221 20.90 21.33 -3.45
CA GLY A 221 20.22 22.44 -2.79
C GLY A 221 18.75 22.64 -3.22
N ASP A 222 18.32 22.06 -4.34
CA ASP A 222 16.92 22.11 -4.75
C ASP A 222 16.07 21.09 -3.96
N ASP A 223 14.82 21.42 -3.79
CA ASP A 223 13.81 20.53 -3.16
C ASP A 223 13.50 19.34 -4.05
N ASP A 224 13.30 18.18 -3.42
CA ASP A 224 12.89 16.95 -4.12
C ASP A 224 11.48 17.09 -4.70
N ASN A 225 11.28 16.69 -5.95
CA ASN A 225 9.97 16.59 -6.59
C ASN A 225 9.36 15.18 -6.47
N PHE A 226 9.84 14.43 -5.50
CA PHE A 226 9.36 13.11 -5.11
C PHE A 226 9.56 12.92 -3.60
N SER A 227 8.89 11.90 -3.04
CA SER A 227 9.06 11.51 -1.63
C SER A 227 9.39 10.03 -1.52
N VAL A 228 10.30 9.70 -0.62
CA VAL A 228 10.65 8.32 -0.26
C VAL A 228 10.13 8.05 1.15
N MET A 229 9.08 7.23 1.24
CA MET A 229 8.41 6.87 2.49
C MET A 229 8.91 5.52 2.97
N ASP A 230 9.36 5.45 4.21
CA ASP A 230 9.65 4.22 4.91
C ASP A 230 8.40 3.76 5.66
N THR A 231 7.95 2.53 5.41
CA THR A 231 6.77 1.98 6.10
C THR A 231 6.98 1.87 7.62
N ARG A 232 8.22 1.69 8.10
CA ARG A 232 8.57 1.71 9.53
C ARG A 232 8.28 3.06 10.17
N GLN A 233 8.69 4.17 9.52
CA GLN A 233 8.45 5.52 10.05
C GLN A 233 6.96 5.83 10.19
N ILE A 234 6.15 5.33 9.26
CA ILE A 234 4.69 5.43 9.36
C ILE A 234 4.21 4.69 10.61
N ALA A 235 4.69 3.47 10.83
CA ALA A 235 4.39 2.65 11.99
C ALA A 235 4.72 3.35 13.32
N GLU A 236 5.94 3.84 13.42
CA GLU A 236 6.45 4.51 14.62
C GLU A 236 5.66 5.79 14.93
N THR A 237 5.30 6.55 13.90
CA THR A 237 4.50 7.76 14.04
C THR A 237 3.10 7.45 14.59
N PHE A 238 2.45 6.41 14.07
CA PHE A 238 1.15 5.97 14.58
C PHE A 238 1.23 5.43 16.00
N ALA A 239 2.23 4.60 16.30
CA ALA A 239 2.46 4.07 17.64
C ALA A 239 2.74 5.20 18.66
N GLY A 240 3.53 6.19 18.27
CA GLY A 240 3.81 7.38 19.07
C GLY A 240 2.54 8.18 19.37
N THR A 241 1.72 8.44 18.37
CA THR A 241 0.45 9.16 18.52
C THR A 241 -0.50 8.41 19.46
N THR A 242 -0.62 7.09 19.29
CA THR A 242 -1.48 6.25 20.15
C THR A 242 -0.98 6.26 21.60
N LYS A 243 0.34 6.23 21.82
CA LYS A 243 0.94 6.32 23.16
C LYS A 243 0.62 7.66 23.85
N VAL A 244 0.73 8.77 23.13
CA VAL A 244 0.36 10.10 23.65
C VAL A 244 -1.13 10.16 23.99
N MET A 245 -2.00 9.68 23.10
CA MET A 245 -3.45 9.63 23.37
C MET A 245 -3.79 8.77 24.59
N THR A 246 -3.19 7.58 24.71
CA THR A 246 -3.37 6.71 25.87
C THR A 246 -2.89 7.38 27.15
N GLY A 247 -1.77 8.10 27.11
CA GLY A 247 -1.24 8.88 28.23
C GLY A 247 -2.17 9.99 28.68
N LEU A 248 -2.74 10.76 27.72
CA LEU A 248 -3.72 11.82 28.01
C LEU A 248 -4.99 11.25 28.64
N LEU A 249 -5.50 10.15 28.09
CA LEU A 249 -6.69 9.48 28.64
C LEU A 249 -6.42 8.94 30.05
N GLY A 250 -5.23 8.40 30.28
CA GLY A 250 -4.78 7.97 31.60
C GLY A 250 -4.73 9.10 32.62
N ALA A 251 -4.21 10.26 32.21
CA ALA A 251 -4.15 11.46 33.06
C ALA A 251 -5.56 11.97 33.43
N VAL A 252 -6.50 12.04 32.45
CA VAL A 252 -7.89 12.40 32.70
C VAL A 252 -8.58 11.41 33.63
N ALA A 253 -8.34 10.11 33.46
CA ALA A 253 -8.89 9.07 34.33
C ALA A 253 -8.33 9.18 35.77
N ALA A 254 -7.06 9.51 35.94
CA ALA A 254 -6.43 9.71 37.26
C ALA A 254 -7.03 10.93 37.98
N VAL A 255 -7.22 12.05 37.27
CA VAL A 255 -7.89 13.24 37.82
C VAL A 255 -9.34 12.93 38.20
N SER A 256 -10.07 12.23 37.37
CA SER A 256 -11.47 11.81 37.65
C SER A 256 -11.58 10.90 38.88
N LEU A 257 -10.62 10.00 39.05
CA LEU A 257 -10.53 9.14 40.24
C LEU A 257 -10.22 9.93 41.51
N LEU A 258 -9.32 10.92 41.45
CA LEU A 258 -9.00 11.80 42.55
C LEU A 258 -10.21 12.63 42.97
N VAL A 259 -10.91 13.25 42.01
CA VAL A 259 -12.12 14.06 42.29
C VAL A 259 -13.25 13.18 42.84
N GLY A 260 -13.46 11.99 42.25
CA GLY A 260 -14.44 11.02 42.75
C GLY A 260 -14.10 10.48 44.16
N GLY A 261 -12.82 10.24 44.43
CA GLY A 261 -12.34 9.80 45.76
C GLY A 261 -12.53 10.86 46.85
N ILE A 262 -12.27 12.11 46.53
CA ILE A 262 -12.51 13.26 47.44
C ILE A 262 -14.01 13.41 47.70
N GLY A 263 -14.84 13.24 46.66
CA GLY A 263 -16.32 13.31 46.80
C GLY A 263 -16.88 12.22 47.71
N ILE A 264 -16.33 11.02 47.69
CA ILE A 264 -16.74 9.92 48.58
C ILE A 264 -16.24 10.12 50.00
N MET A 265 -15.06 10.74 50.19
CA MET A 265 -14.52 11.00 51.54
C MET A 265 -15.19 12.15 52.25
N ASN A 266 -15.99 12.97 51.57
CA ASN A 266 -16.71 14.12 52.10
C ASN A 266 -18.19 13.85 52.41
N ILE A 267 -18.63 12.56 52.37
CA ILE A 267 -19.90 12.05 52.82
C ILE A 267 -19.68 11.21 54.09
#